data_5c2c79af2402a9f3aedef03fcb97bdde
#
_entry.id   5c2c79af2402a9f3aedef03fcb97bdde
#
_cell.length_a   1.000
_cell.length_b   1.000
_cell.length_c   1.000
_cell.angle_alpha   90.00
_cell.angle_beta   90.00
_cell.angle_gamma   90.00
#
_symmetry.space_group_name_H-M   'P 1'
#
loop_
_entity.id
_entity.type
_entity.pdbx_description
1 polymer ?
#
loop_
_entity_poly.entity_id
_entity_poly.type
_entity_poly.pdbx_seq_one_letter_code
_entity_poly.pdbx_strand_id
1 'polypeptide(L)'
;MKTLRNMQTKDRIAQSIRDEILSGHMKPGEELAQEALAEMLGVSRMPVREALQTLVQDGFARRMPNRHIQAVVLDSQQIHAVFWIAGTIEA
;
A
#
# COMPACT_ATOMS: atom_id res chain seq x y z
N MET A 1 -17.86 -0.93 19.63
CA MET A 1 -17.18 -1.36 18.47
C MET A 1 -16.52 -0.23 17.70
N LYS A 2 -15.37 -0.49 17.22
CA LYS A 2 -14.70 0.52 16.42
C LYS A 2 -15.38 0.71 15.11
N THR A 3 -15.44 1.93 14.69
CA THR A 3 -16.07 2.26 13.42
C THR A 3 -15.12 3.10 12.62
N LEU A 4 -15.54 3.39 11.41
CA LEU A 4 -14.74 4.24 10.54
C LEU A 4 -14.54 5.63 11.12
N ARG A 5 -15.43 6.04 11.99
CA ARG A 5 -15.29 7.34 12.63
C ARG A 5 -14.05 7.44 13.51
N ASN A 6 -13.61 6.29 14.04
CA ASN A 6 -12.44 6.27 14.89
C ASN A 6 -11.17 6.00 14.14
N MET A 7 -11.28 5.83 12.83
CA MET A 7 -10.13 5.60 12.01
C MET A 7 -9.36 6.90 11.84
N GLN A 8 -8.08 6.86 12.07
CA GLN A 8 -7.25 8.04 11.94
C GLN A 8 -7.03 8.37 10.47
N THR A 9 -6.64 9.61 10.21
CA THR A 9 -6.43 10.06 8.86
C THR A 9 -5.46 9.17 8.10
N LYS A 10 -4.36 8.77 8.74
CA LYS A 10 -3.37 7.92 8.09
C LYS A 10 -3.99 6.59 7.67
N ASP A 11 -4.90 6.06 8.45
CA ASP A 11 -5.53 4.80 8.12
C ASP A 11 -6.45 4.92 6.93
N ARG A 12 -7.15 6.04 6.84
CA ARG A 12 -8.02 6.31 5.70
C ARG A 12 -7.22 6.48 4.42
N ILE A 13 -6.08 7.15 4.55
CA ILE A 13 -5.20 7.36 3.41
C ILE A 13 -4.64 6.01 2.95
N ALA A 14 -4.19 5.19 3.88
CA ALA A 14 -3.66 3.88 3.54
C ALA A 14 -4.73 3.02 2.86
N GLN A 15 -5.95 3.06 3.37
CA GLN A 15 -7.05 2.32 2.79
C GLN A 15 -7.33 2.79 1.37
N SER A 16 -7.34 4.10 1.18
CA SER A 16 -7.60 4.69 -0.11
C SER A 16 -6.55 4.27 -1.15
N ILE A 17 -5.30 4.34 -0.75
CA ILE A 17 -4.21 3.96 -1.65
C ILE A 17 -4.26 2.47 -1.94
N ARG A 18 -4.52 1.67 -0.92
CA ARG A 18 -4.64 0.22 -1.09
C ARG A 18 -5.73 -0.10 -2.11
N ASP A 19 -6.86 0.57 -2.00
CA ASP A 19 -7.96 0.35 -2.92
C ASP A 19 -7.57 0.72 -4.35
N GLU A 20 -6.82 1.81 -4.52
CA GLU A 20 -6.35 2.20 -5.83
C GLU A 20 -5.40 1.18 -6.43
N ILE A 21 -4.55 0.61 -5.59
CA ILE A 21 -3.62 -0.41 -6.04
C ILE A 21 -4.38 -1.67 -6.44
N LEU A 22 -5.30 -2.09 -5.60
CA LEU A 22 -6.04 -3.32 -5.86
C LEU A 22 -6.98 -3.20 -7.05
N SER A 23 -7.50 -2.01 -7.30
CA SER A 23 -8.40 -1.81 -8.42
C SER A 23 -7.66 -1.66 -9.74
N GLY A 24 -6.35 -1.50 -9.70
CA GLY A 24 -5.56 -1.33 -10.90
C GLY A 24 -5.42 0.10 -11.36
N HIS A 25 -6.01 1.04 -10.65
CA HIS A 25 -5.84 2.45 -11.01
C HIS A 25 -4.42 2.91 -10.76
N MET A 26 -3.78 2.34 -9.75
CA MET A 26 -2.41 2.62 -9.45
C MET A 26 -1.62 1.39 -9.83
N LYS A 27 -0.72 1.55 -10.78
CA LYS A 27 -0.03 0.41 -11.38
C LYS A 27 1.19 -0.01 -10.58
N PRO A 28 1.60 -1.27 -10.70
CA PRO A 28 2.83 -1.71 -10.04
C PRO A 28 4.01 -0.90 -10.55
N GLY A 29 4.87 -0.50 -9.62
CA GLY A 29 6.03 0.30 -9.97
C GLY A 29 5.75 1.78 -10.00
N GLU A 30 4.50 2.18 -9.87
CA GLU A 30 4.16 3.59 -9.86
C GLU A 30 4.65 4.23 -8.57
N GLU A 31 5.26 5.38 -8.69
CA GLU A 31 5.83 6.05 -7.52
C GLU A 31 4.74 6.67 -6.67
N LEU A 32 4.84 6.46 -5.36
CA LEU A 32 3.92 7.01 -4.39
C LEU A 32 4.60 8.20 -3.73
N ALA A 33 4.50 9.36 -4.38
CA ALA A 33 5.17 10.56 -3.92
C ALA A 33 4.37 11.20 -2.80
N GLN A 34 5.00 11.35 -1.65
CA GLN A 34 4.36 11.85 -0.46
C GLN A 34 3.73 13.22 -0.69
N GLU A 35 4.48 14.13 -1.31
CA GLU A 35 3.99 15.47 -1.55
C GLU A 35 2.80 15.49 -2.49
N ALA A 36 2.91 14.73 -3.57
CA ALA A 36 1.85 14.70 -4.56
C ALA A 36 0.58 14.11 -3.97
N LEU A 37 0.72 13.06 -3.17
CA LEU A 37 -0.43 12.43 -2.54
C LEU A 37 -1.07 13.35 -1.52
N ALA A 38 -0.25 14.06 -0.76
CA ALA A 38 -0.79 14.99 0.23
C ALA A 38 -1.59 16.09 -0.45
N GLU A 39 -1.08 16.59 -1.55
CA GLU A 39 -1.76 17.63 -2.31
C GLU A 39 -3.06 17.11 -2.92
N MET A 40 -2.99 15.94 -3.51
CA MET A 40 -4.15 15.35 -4.15
C MET A 40 -5.27 15.06 -3.14
N LEU A 41 -4.89 14.61 -1.97
CA LEU A 41 -5.85 14.23 -0.95
C LEU A 41 -6.27 15.39 -0.06
N GLY A 42 -5.60 16.52 -0.17
CA GLY A 42 -5.94 17.68 0.64
C GLY A 42 -5.59 17.52 2.10
N VAL A 43 -4.49 16.83 2.38
CA VAL A 43 -4.06 16.60 3.75
C VAL A 43 -2.59 17.00 3.89
N SER A 44 -2.10 17.04 5.12
CA SER A 44 -0.70 17.33 5.35
C SER A 44 0.14 16.11 5.00
N ARG A 45 1.45 16.29 4.97
CA ARG A 45 2.35 15.21 4.55
C ARG A 45 2.53 14.13 5.60
N MET A 46 2.41 14.49 6.86
CA MET A 46 2.69 13.54 7.93
C MET A 46 1.80 12.30 7.87
N PRO A 47 0.47 12.45 7.82
CA PRO A 47 -0.37 11.26 7.74
C PRO A 47 -0.15 10.46 6.46
N VAL A 48 0.25 11.12 5.37
CA VAL A 48 0.56 10.40 4.13
C VAL A 48 1.81 9.55 4.35
N ARG A 49 2.82 10.12 4.99
CA ARG A 49 4.04 9.39 5.29
C ARG A 49 3.75 8.16 6.13
N GLU A 50 2.94 8.32 7.15
CA GLU A 50 2.59 7.20 8.03
C GLU A 50 1.80 6.15 7.27
N ALA A 51 0.90 6.60 6.40
CA ALA A 51 0.13 5.68 5.59
C ALA A 51 1.03 4.87 4.66
N LEU A 52 1.99 5.53 4.05
CA LEU A 52 2.92 4.83 3.16
C LEU A 52 3.75 3.82 3.91
N GLN A 53 4.15 4.13 5.14
CA GLN A 53 4.88 3.18 5.96
C GLN A 53 4.03 1.94 6.25
N THR A 54 2.75 2.15 6.52
CA THR A 54 1.84 1.04 6.73
C THR A 54 1.72 0.18 5.49
N LEU A 55 1.63 0.82 4.33
CA LEU A 55 1.52 0.06 3.08
C LEU A 55 2.78 -0.74 2.79
N VAL A 56 3.94 -0.20 3.15
CA VAL A 56 5.18 -0.95 3.00
C VAL A 56 5.16 -2.18 3.90
N GLN A 57 4.72 -2.02 5.12
CA GLN A 57 4.64 -3.14 6.05
C GLN A 57 3.66 -4.20 5.58
N ASP A 58 2.58 -3.76 4.95
CA ASP A 58 1.54 -4.68 4.49
C ASP A 58 1.85 -5.31 3.14
N GLY A 59 2.91 -4.89 2.50
CA GLY A 59 3.29 -5.47 1.22
C GLY A 59 2.66 -4.83 0.00
N PHE A 60 1.99 -3.69 0.18
CA PHE A 60 1.39 -2.98 -0.95
C PHE A 60 2.33 -1.93 -1.53
N ALA A 61 3.44 -1.69 -0.88
CA ALA A 61 4.41 -0.71 -1.36
C ALA A 61 5.80 -1.18 -1.01
N ARG A 62 6.79 -0.66 -1.71
CA ARG A 62 8.16 -1.04 -1.50
C ARG A 62 9.03 0.21 -1.46
N ARG A 63 9.94 0.24 -0.50
CA ARG A 63 10.87 1.36 -0.37
C ARG A 63 12.06 1.11 -1.28
N MET A 64 12.37 2.08 -2.09
CA MET A 64 13.47 1.98 -3.03
C MET A 64 14.74 2.58 -2.43
N PRO A 65 15.91 2.23 -2.97
CA PRO A 65 17.18 2.74 -2.43
C PRO A 65 17.28 4.26 -2.42
N ASN A 66 16.60 4.93 -3.35
CA ASN A 66 16.64 6.38 -3.42
C ASN A 66 15.58 7.03 -2.54
N ARG A 67 15.05 6.27 -1.58
CA ARG A 67 14.03 6.73 -0.64
C ARG A 67 12.66 6.92 -1.25
N HIS A 68 12.52 6.60 -2.50
CA HIS A 68 11.21 6.63 -3.12
C HIS A 68 10.43 5.38 -2.74
N ILE A 69 9.13 5.48 -2.82
CA ILE A 69 8.26 4.35 -2.51
C ILE A 69 7.46 4.05 -3.75
N GLN A 70 7.38 2.79 -4.09
CA GLN A 70 6.65 2.35 -5.28
C GLN A 70 5.50 1.45 -4.87
N ALA A 71 4.42 1.54 -5.63
CA ALA A 71 3.31 0.63 -5.47
C ALA A 71 3.73 -0.76 -5.91
N VAL A 72 3.31 -1.76 -5.16
CA VAL A 72 3.60 -3.15 -5.47
C VAL A 72 2.27 -3.88 -5.43
N VAL A 73 2.01 -4.66 -6.46
CA VAL A 73 0.82 -5.49 -6.49
C VAL A 73 1.26 -6.93 -6.61
N LEU A 74 0.84 -7.74 -5.67
CA LEU A 74 1.10 -9.16 -5.76
C LEU A 74 0.12 -9.74 -6.76
N ASP A 75 0.63 -10.25 -7.86
CA ASP A 75 -0.26 -10.85 -8.84
C ASP A 75 -0.55 -12.28 -8.46
N SER A 76 -1.44 -12.90 -9.22
CA SER A 76 -1.85 -14.27 -8.92
C SER A 76 -0.68 -15.20 -8.88
N GLN A 77 0.26 -15.00 -9.76
CA GLN A 77 1.42 -15.86 -9.81
C GLN A 77 2.26 -15.78 -8.56
N GLN A 78 2.47 -14.58 -8.09
CA GLN A 78 3.27 -14.39 -6.89
C GLN A 78 2.58 -14.98 -5.68
N ILE A 79 1.29 -14.77 -5.59
CA ILE A 79 0.52 -15.34 -4.50
C ILE A 79 0.58 -16.85 -4.56
N HIS A 80 0.45 -17.38 -5.76
CA HIS A 80 0.50 -18.80 -5.96
C HIS A 80 1.86 -19.37 -5.56
N ALA A 81 2.92 -18.68 -5.90
CA ALA A 81 4.26 -19.09 -5.54
C ALA A 81 4.45 -19.15 -4.04
N VAL A 82 3.92 -18.17 -3.36
CA VAL A 82 4.01 -18.13 -1.91
C VAL A 82 3.28 -19.32 -1.31
N PHE A 83 2.09 -19.57 -1.79
CA PHE A 83 1.35 -20.73 -1.35
C PHE A 83 2.08 -22.01 -1.68
N TRP A 84 2.70 -22.04 -2.82
CA TRP A 84 3.42 -23.22 -3.24
C TRP A 84 4.56 -23.54 -2.30
N ILE A 85 5.27 -22.51 -1.89
CA ILE A 85 6.36 -22.70 -0.98
C ILE A 85 5.87 -23.13 0.39
N ALA A 86 4.87 -22.43 0.90
CA ALA A 86 4.33 -22.76 2.18
C ALA A 86 3.36 -23.90 2.09
N GLY A 87 2.66 -23.98 1.00
CA GLY A 87 1.61 -24.91 0.87
C GLY A 87 1.97 -26.18 0.18
N THR A 88 3.14 -26.23 -0.40
CA THR A 88 3.55 -27.49 -0.94
C THR A 88 3.55 -28.49 0.12
N ILE A 89 3.61 -27.99 1.25
CA ILE A 89 3.55 -28.77 2.38
C ILE A 89 2.31 -29.61 2.37
N GLU A 90 1.23 -29.03 1.97
CA GLU A 90 0.04 -29.79 1.97
C GLU A 90 -0.25 -30.41 0.65
N ALA A 91 0.54 -30.14 -0.27
CA ALA A 91 0.31 -30.72 -1.59
C ALA A 91 0.67 -32.19 -1.61
#